data_8679c6e17e99dd17654f93be79a18eb2
#
_entry.id   8679c6e17e99dd17654f93be79a18eb2
#
_cell.length_a   1.000
_cell.length_b   1.000
_cell.length_c   1.000
_cell.angle_alpha   90.00
_cell.angle_beta   90.00
_cell.angle_gamma   90.00
#
_symmetry.space_group_name_H-M   'P 1'
#
loop_
_entity.id
_entity.type
_entity.pdbx_description
1 polymer ?
#
loop_
_entity_poly.entity_id
_entity_poly.type
_entity_poly.pdbx_seq_one_letter_code
_entity_poly.pdbx_strand_id
1 'polypeptide(L)'
;MKKIVLITLALIAGVILWLLEPYRYNPFCKPDPPTVKTSIDYHCQTGLEKILYRAESVMAQYMLSEDFLGVSAGFYKNGCGSLTAAIGFSDKRNLIEFKPTTITRIASITKPMTAIAIMQLYEAGKVDIDASIQTYLPRFPHGLKTVTIRHLLSHTSGVGHYKSKLDAMSFSHYDSLKQATEEIYKRGLLSPAGEQFIYSSFGYTVLGEVIESVTKQSFEAYLQEYIWQKAGMDNTSLEKSQILQNKSRLYIKVDDIFVRSPYTDLSLIYPGGGVQSTAQDLLNFGNAILENKLVSKSTLDMMTDVRNSLAPEVGDDPYGLGWSVLEHPEYGKIISHSGAQPGVSGQFLIFLDKEVVAVALSNAFGTKNSVRSLALIMGELGIKAHYESEPR
;
A
#
# COMPACT_ATOMS: atom_id res chain seq x y z
N MET A 1 21.17 33.39 28.87
CA MET A 1 19.99 32.50 29.00
C MET A 1 18.71 33.09 28.38
N LYS A 2 18.21 34.28 28.71
CA LYS A 2 16.96 34.83 28.12
C LYS A 2 16.96 34.94 26.59
N LYS A 3 18.08 35.32 25.94
CA LYS A 3 18.17 35.40 24.47
C LYS A 3 18.12 34.03 23.78
N ILE A 4 18.72 32.99 24.37
CA ILE A 4 18.68 31.63 23.84
C ILE A 4 17.27 31.05 23.93
N VAL A 5 16.57 31.26 25.08
CA VAL A 5 15.19 30.84 25.25
C VAL A 5 14.24 31.52 24.26
N LEU A 6 14.44 32.81 23.97
CA LEU A 6 13.63 33.52 22.96
C LEU A 6 13.87 33.00 21.54
N ILE A 7 15.12 32.70 21.18
CA ILE A 7 15.45 32.14 19.87
C ILE A 7 14.87 30.74 19.73
N THR A 8 14.94 29.91 20.77
CA THR A 8 14.37 28.56 20.77
C THR A 8 12.85 28.62 20.66
N LEU A 9 12.19 29.52 21.39
CA LEU A 9 10.73 29.71 21.30
C LEU A 9 10.32 30.25 19.93
N ALA A 10 11.08 31.16 19.32
CA ALA A 10 10.83 31.67 17.97
C ALA A 10 11.03 30.59 16.91
N LEU A 11 12.03 29.71 17.04
CA LEU A 11 12.23 28.56 16.18
C LEU A 11 11.11 27.53 16.34
N ILE A 12 10.69 27.24 17.57
CA ILE A 12 9.56 26.33 17.84
C ILE A 12 8.28 26.92 17.27
N ALA A 13 8.02 28.22 17.47
CA ALA A 13 6.86 28.90 16.88
C ALA A 13 6.94 28.93 15.36
N GLY A 14 8.10 29.12 14.77
CA GLY A 14 8.32 29.04 13.32
C GLY A 14 8.07 27.63 12.76
N VAL A 15 8.53 26.59 13.46
CA VAL A 15 8.26 25.21 13.11
C VAL A 15 6.77 24.88 13.29
N ILE A 16 6.14 25.32 14.34
CA ILE A 16 4.69 25.14 14.56
C ILE A 16 3.89 25.89 13.48
N LEU A 17 4.25 27.13 13.15
CA LEU A 17 3.64 27.90 12.07
C LEU A 17 3.88 27.26 10.70
N TRP A 18 5.05 26.66 10.49
CA TRP A 18 5.36 25.89 9.27
C TRP A 18 4.59 24.56 9.20
N LEU A 19 4.45 23.86 10.32
CA LEU A 19 3.67 22.62 10.43
C LEU A 19 2.15 22.88 10.31
N LEU A 20 1.68 23.98 10.86
CA LEU A 20 0.26 24.35 10.79
C LEU A 20 -0.10 24.94 9.43
N GLU A 21 0.87 25.22 8.54
CA GLU A 21 0.67 25.92 7.26
C GLU A 21 -0.52 26.89 7.36
N PRO A 22 -0.30 28.14 7.86
CA PRO A 22 -1.43 29.01 8.04
C PRO A 22 -2.15 29.12 6.70
N TYR A 23 -3.40 28.71 6.66
CA TYR A 23 -4.26 28.97 5.54
C TYR A 23 -4.11 30.44 5.18
N ARG A 24 -3.61 30.76 4.01
CA ARG A 24 -3.99 31.99 3.34
C ARG A 24 -5.43 31.79 2.84
N TYR A 25 -6.30 31.53 3.80
CA TYR A 25 -7.72 31.53 3.56
C TYR A 25 -8.08 33.00 3.34
N ASN A 26 -8.36 33.36 2.11
CA ASN A 26 -9.11 34.57 1.88
C ASN A 26 -10.54 34.26 2.37
N PRO A 27 -11.00 34.79 3.52
CA PRO A 27 -12.31 34.47 4.04
C PRO A 27 -13.44 34.90 3.12
N PHE A 28 -13.14 35.66 2.05
CA PHE A 28 -14.07 36.16 1.05
C PHE A 28 -14.10 35.33 -0.24
N CYS A 29 -13.16 34.39 -0.42
CA CYS A 29 -13.15 33.44 -1.53
C CYS A 29 -13.10 32.02 -0.97
N LYS A 30 -14.25 31.42 -0.69
CA LYS A 30 -14.32 29.95 -0.52
C LYS A 30 -14.05 29.37 -1.90
N PRO A 31 -13.02 28.53 -2.06
CA PRO A 31 -12.89 27.80 -3.30
C PRO A 31 -14.15 26.94 -3.50
N ASP A 32 -14.55 26.78 -4.74
CA ASP A 32 -15.62 25.84 -5.05
C ASP A 32 -15.28 24.47 -4.45
N PRO A 33 -16.28 23.74 -3.91
CA PRO A 33 -16.04 22.42 -3.39
C PRO A 33 -15.45 21.54 -4.49
N PRO A 34 -14.44 20.70 -4.19
CA PRO A 34 -13.82 19.84 -5.20
C PRO A 34 -14.87 18.92 -5.82
N THR A 35 -14.83 18.79 -7.14
CA THR A 35 -15.72 17.88 -7.88
C THR A 35 -15.12 16.51 -8.02
N VAL A 36 -15.95 15.48 -8.13
CA VAL A 36 -15.51 14.12 -8.44
C VAL A 36 -14.96 14.11 -9.86
N LYS A 37 -13.76 13.53 -10.01
CA LYS A 37 -13.13 13.27 -11.32
C LYS A 37 -13.15 11.77 -11.55
N THR A 38 -13.63 11.34 -12.70
CA THR A 38 -13.71 9.92 -13.07
C THR A 38 -12.80 9.61 -14.25
N SER A 39 -12.29 8.38 -14.27
CA SER A 39 -11.65 7.77 -15.43
C SER A 39 -12.28 6.41 -15.65
N ILE A 40 -12.73 6.16 -16.87
CA ILE A 40 -13.54 4.99 -17.21
C ILE A 40 -12.86 4.28 -18.37
N ASP A 41 -12.50 3.04 -18.13
CA ASP A 41 -12.10 2.08 -19.15
C ASP A 41 -12.95 0.81 -18.94
N TYR A 42 -14.28 0.99 -19.05
CA TYR A 42 -15.26 -0.03 -18.72
C TYR A 42 -16.16 -0.28 -19.93
N HIS A 43 -16.19 -1.52 -20.41
CA HIS A 43 -16.81 -1.91 -21.66
C HIS A 43 -18.15 -2.63 -21.52
N CYS A 44 -18.52 -3.09 -20.31
CA CYS A 44 -19.83 -3.68 -20.08
C CYS A 44 -20.90 -2.59 -20.03
N GLN A 45 -21.76 -2.56 -21.04
CA GLN A 45 -22.66 -1.42 -21.33
C GLN A 45 -23.87 -1.30 -20.39
N THR A 46 -24.30 -2.39 -19.74
CA THR A 46 -25.51 -2.37 -18.91
C THR A 46 -25.23 -1.81 -17.51
N GLY A 47 -25.96 -0.76 -17.15
CA GLY A 47 -25.91 -0.19 -15.80
C GLY A 47 -24.78 0.79 -15.51
N LEU A 48 -23.88 1.11 -16.46
CA LEU A 48 -22.72 1.98 -16.25
C LEU A 48 -23.10 3.35 -15.65
N GLU A 49 -24.18 3.99 -16.14
CA GLU A 49 -24.63 5.29 -15.61
C GLU A 49 -25.02 5.22 -14.12
N LYS A 50 -25.69 4.13 -13.69
CA LYS A 50 -26.05 3.93 -12.28
C LYS A 50 -24.83 3.69 -11.41
N ILE A 51 -23.87 2.90 -11.92
CA ILE A 51 -22.61 2.60 -11.24
C ILE A 51 -21.79 3.88 -11.06
N LEU A 52 -21.66 4.68 -12.11
CA LEU A 52 -21.01 5.99 -12.07
C LEU A 52 -21.67 6.91 -11.04
N TYR A 53 -22.97 7.10 -11.16
CA TYR A 53 -23.73 7.95 -10.24
C TYR A 53 -23.53 7.50 -8.78
N ARG A 54 -23.53 6.19 -8.54
CA ARG A 54 -23.34 5.66 -7.18
C ARG A 54 -21.91 5.84 -6.69
N ALA A 55 -20.90 5.60 -7.53
CA ALA A 55 -19.50 5.85 -7.20
C ALA A 55 -19.24 7.33 -6.88
N GLU A 56 -19.74 8.24 -7.72
CA GLU A 56 -19.64 9.68 -7.50
C GLU A 56 -20.35 10.13 -6.23
N SER A 57 -21.58 9.61 -5.99
CA SER A 57 -22.36 9.94 -4.77
C SER A 57 -21.65 9.48 -3.50
N VAL A 58 -21.07 8.27 -3.50
CA VAL A 58 -20.31 7.76 -2.35
C VAL A 58 -19.06 8.59 -2.12
N MET A 59 -18.31 8.91 -3.17
CA MET A 59 -17.11 9.75 -3.06
C MET A 59 -17.44 11.13 -2.50
N ALA A 60 -18.51 11.77 -3.00
CA ALA A 60 -18.99 13.06 -2.51
C ALA A 60 -19.42 12.99 -1.04
N GLN A 61 -20.10 11.93 -0.62
CA GLN A 61 -20.53 11.72 0.76
C GLN A 61 -19.34 11.65 1.71
N TYR A 62 -18.30 10.88 1.38
CA TYR A 62 -17.07 10.81 2.18
C TYR A 62 -16.32 12.14 2.28
N MET A 63 -16.38 12.98 1.23
CA MET A 63 -15.82 14.33 1.28
C MET A 63 -16.62 15.26 2.18
N LEU A 64 -17.96 15.16 2.17
CA LEU A 64 -18.84 15.96 3.04
C LEU A 64 -18.69 15.59 4.52
N SER A 65 -18.35 14.34 4.83
CA SER A 65 -18.04 13.90 6.20
C SER A 65 -16.64 14.31 6.68
N GLU A 66 -15.87 15.03 5.85
CA GLU A 66 -14.48 15.43 6.11
C GLU A 66 -13.54 14.26 6.44
N ASP A 67 -13.88 13.05 5.97
CA ASP A 67 -13.07 11.86 6.22
C ASP A 67 -11.77 11.85 5.41
N PHE A 68 -11.73 12.54 4.27
CA PHE A 68 -10.58 12.62 3.40
C PHE A 68 -10.17 14.05 3.09
N LEU A 69 -8.88 14.27 2.88
CA LEU A 69 -8.37 15.48 2.24
C LEU A 69 -8.35 15.33 0.72
N GLY A 70 -7.84 14.21 0.27
CA GLY A 70 -7.85 13.75 -1.11
C GLY A 70 -7.87 12.24 -1.14
N VAL A 71 -8.64 11.67 -2.06
CA VAL A 71 -8.80 10.24 -2.20
C VAL A 71 -9.06 9.86 -3.65
N SER A 72 -8.48 8.74 -4.08
CA SER A 72 -8.84 8.04 -5.31
C SER A 72 -9.26 6.63 -4.96
N ALA A 73 -10.36 6.16 -5.56
CA ALA A 73 -10.87 4.82 -5.37
C ALA A 73 -11.44 4.27 -6.67
N GLY A 74 -11.53 2.95 -6.78
CA GLY A 74 -12.08 2.35 -7.97
C GLY A 74 -12.17 0.83 -7.88
N PHE A 75 -12.69 0.24 -8.94
CA PHE A 75 -12.71 -1.19 -9.13
C PHE A 75 -12.31 -1.57 -10.57
N TYR A 76 -11.85 -2.81 -10.71
CA TYR A 76 -11.71 -3.51 -11.98
C TYR A 76 -12.58 -4.78 -11.91
N LYS A 77 -13.31 -5.06 -12.97
CA LYS A 77 -14.06 -6.31 -13.16
C LYS A 77 -13.50 -7.06 -14.35
N ASN A 78 -13.11 -8.32 -14.15
CA ASN A 78 -12.59 -9.14 -15.22
C ASN A 78 -13.59 -9.24 -16.39
N GLY A 79 -13.09 -9.08 -17.61
CA GLY A 79 -13.90 -9.02 -18.82
C GLY A 79 -14.70 -7.73 -19.06
N CYS A 80 -14.75 -6.81 -18.10
CA CYS A 80 -15.47 -5.53 -18.23
C CYS A 80 -14.58 -4.28 -18.20
N GLY A 81 -13.43 -4.34 -17.52
CA GLY A 81 -12.53 -3.19 -17.37
C GLY A 81 -12.63 -2.49 -16.02
N SER A 82 -12.22 -1.23 -15.95
CA SER A 82 -12.08 -0.47 -14.71
C SER A 82 -12.85 0.84 -14.68
N LEU A 83 -13.19 1.25 -13.47
CA LEU A 83 -13.70 2.58 -13.13
C LEU A 83 -12.87 3.10 -11.95
N THR A 84 -12.29 4.29 -12.11
CA THR A 84 -11.65 5.02 -11.02
C THR A 84 -12.29 6.38 -10.84
N ALA A 85 -12.45 6.79 -9.59
CA ALA A 85 -12.94 8.11 -9.21
C ALA A 85 -11.99 8.75 -8.19
N ALA A 86 -11.90 10.07 -8.21
CA ALA A 86 -11.08 10.82 -7.28
C ALA A 86 -11.76 12.12 -6.88
N ILE A 87 -11.53 12.58 -5.64
CA ILE A 87 -12.08 13.84 -5.14
C ILE A 87 -11.13 14.44 -4.09
N GLY A 88 -11.22 15.75 -3.86
CA GLY A 88 -10.44 16.47 -2.87
C GLY A 88 -9.15 17.02 -3.44
N PHE A 89 -8.14 17.21 -2.61
CA PHE A 89 -6.91 17.91 -2.96
C PHE A 89 -5.68 17.01 -2.87
N SER A 90 -4.89 16.98 -3.93
CA SER A 90 -3.54 16.40 -3.94
C SER A 90 -2.52 17.35 -3.29
N ASP A 91 -2.75 18.66 -3.39
CA ASP A 91 -2.04 19.71 -2.67
C ASP A 91 -3.05 20.76 -2.15
N LYS A 92 -3.34 20.69 -0.86
CA LYS A 92 -4.31 21.57 -0.20
C LYS A 92 -3.88 23.02 -0.21
N ARG A 93 -2.58 23.29 -0.09
CA ARG A 93 -2.05 24.66 -0.07
C ARG A 93 -2.24 25.37 -1.39
N ASN A 94 -1.98 24.65 -2.49
CA ASN A 94 -2.06 25.20 -3.85
C ASN A 94 -3.41 24.91 -4.51
N LEU A 95 -4.38 24.33 -3.79
CA LEU A 95 -5.71 23.92 -4.27
C LEU A 95 -5.64 23.02 -5.52
N ILE A 96 -4.61 22.15 -5.59
CA ILE A 96 -4.48 21.21 -6.69
C ILE A 96 -5.38 20.02 -6.41
N GLU A 97 -6.33 19.75 -7.31
CA GLU A 97 -7.27 18.64 -7.15
C GLU A 97 -6.58 17.28 -7.18
N PHE A 98 -7.13 16.31 -6.43
CA PHE A 98 -6.79 14.90 -6.52
C PHE A 98 -7.46 14.32 -7.78
N LYS A 99 -6.71 13.55 -8.57
CA LYS A 99 -7.17 12.95 -9.83
C LYS A 99 -6.95 11.43 -9.79
N PRO A 100 -7.66 10.65 -10.63
CA PRO A 100 -7.38 9.21 -10.79
C PRO A 100 -5.91 8.91 -11.10
N THR A 101 -5.21 9.83 -11.79
CA THR A 101 -3.79 9.73 -12.14
C THR A 101 -2.84 10.28 -11.07
N THR A 102 -3.35 10.74 -9.93
CA THR A 102 -2.49 11.27 -8.85
C THR A 102 -1.70 10.13 -8.21
N ILE A 103 -0.37 10.27 -8.22
CA ILE A 103 0.55 9.34 -7.58
C ILE A 103 0.60 9.64 -6.08
N THR A 104 0.48 8.60 -5.26
CA THR A 104 0.67 8.69 -3.81
C THR A 104 1.40 7.46 -3.28
N ARG A 105 1.90 7.53 -2.04
CA ARG A 105 2.41 6.34 -1.34
C ARG A 105 1.33 5.26 -1.28
N ILE A 106 1.74 4.00 -1.36
CA ILE A 106 0.84 2.87 -1.13
C ILE A 106 1.18 2.11 0.13
N ALA A 107 2.24 2.50 0.81
CA ALA A 107 2.70 1.89 2.06
C ALA A 107 2.76 0.35 1.95
N SER A 108 2.20 -0.36 2.94
CA SER A 108 2.28 -1.82 3.00
C SER A 108 1.58 -2.58 1.86
N ILE A 109 0.79 -1.92 1.00
CA ILE A 109 0.32 -2.53 -0.25
C ILE A 109 1.50 -2.90 -1.17
N THR A 110 2.72 -2.43 -0.87
CA THR A 110 3.98 -2.89 -1.48
C THR A 110 4.27 -4.37 -1.22
N LYS A 111 3.88 -4.91 -0.05
CA LYS A 111 4.24 -6.28 0.37
C LYS A 111 3.74 -7.38 -0.59
N PRO A 112 2.51 -7.36 -1.07
CA PRO A 112 2.06 -8.24 -2.14
C PRO A 112 3.00 -8.28 -3.35
N MET A 113 3.53 -7.14 -3.80
CA MET A 113 4.43 -7.08 -4.95
C MET A 113 5.76 -7.79 -4.64
N THR A 114 6.32 -7.56 -3.45
CA THR A 114 7.53 -8.24 -2.97
C THR A 114 7.30 -9.74 -2.81
N ALA A 115 6.14 -10.15 -2.27
CA ALA A 115 5.79 -11.55 -2.12
C ALA A 115 5.67 -12.26 -3.49
N ILE A 116 4.98 -11.63 -4.45
CA ILE A 116 4.89 -12.14 -5.83
C ILE A 116 6.29 -12.27 -6.45
N ALA A 117 7.18 -11.29 -6.28
CA ALA A 117 8.56 -11.37 -6.78
C ALA A 117 9.31 -12.59 -6.22
N ILE A 118 9.20 -12.86 -4.92
CA ILE A 118 9.77 -14.08 -4.30
C ILE A 118 9.13 -15.34 -4.88
N MET A 119 7.81 -15.35 -5.05
CA MET A 119 7.12 -16.53 -5.56
C MET A 119 7.38 -16.79 -7.05
N GLN A 120 7.65 -15.76 -7.85
CA GLN A 120 8.19 -15.94 -9.21
C GLN A 120 9.56 -16.62 -9.19
N LEU A 121 10.43 -16.26 -8.26
CA LEU A 121 11.73 -16.92 -8.09
C LEU A 121 11.58 -18.35 -7.58
N TYR A 122 10.57 -18.64 -6.75
CA TYR A 122 10.18 -19.98 -6.34
C TYR A 122 9.72 -20.82 -7.54
N GLU A 123 8.81 -20.33 -8.38
CA GLU A 123 8.36 -20.99 -9.60
C GLU A 123 9.52 -21.29 -10.58
N ALA A 124 10.49 -20.38 -10.63
CA ALA A 124 11.69 -20.54 -11.44
C ALA A 124 12.74 -21.49 -10.83
N GLY A 125 12.48 -22.10 -9.66
CA GLY A 125 13.41 -22.97 -8.94
C GLY A 125 14.66 -22.27 -8.40
N LYS A 126 14.66 -20.93 -8.36
CA LYS A 126 15.78 -20.12 -7.86
C LYS A 126 15.73 -19.88 -6.35
N VAL A 127 14.57 -19.99 -5.77
CA VAL A 127 14.31 -19.83 -4.33
C VAL A 127 13.49 -21.00 -3.83
N ASP A 128 13.94 -21.64 -2.77
CA ASP A 128 13.17 -22.57 -1.94
C ASP A 128 12.68 -21.77 -0.73
N ILE A 129 11.37 -21.62 -0.59
CA ILE A 129 10.77 -20.81 0.48
C ILE A 129 10.93 -21.42 1.87
N ASP A 130 11.22 -22.71 1.96
CA ASP A 130 11.45 -23.43 3.20
C ASP A 130 12.94 -23.55 3.57
N ALA A 131 13.84 -23.15 2.66
CA ALA A 131 15.25 -23.08 2.96
C ALA A 131 15.58 -21.92 3.93
N SER A 132 16.65 -22.10 4.69
CA SER A 132 17.18 -21.03 5.54
C SER A 132 17.54 -19.80 4.74
N ILE A 133 17.25 -18.62 5.29
CA ILE A 133 17.62 -17.33 4.70
C ILE A 133 19.14 -17.23 4.43
N GLN A 134 19.97 -17.92 5.22
CA GLN A 134 21.43 -17.95 5.03
C GLN A 134 21.88 -18.60 3.73
N THR A 135 21.04 -19.43 3.10
CA THR A 135 21.28 -19.97 1.76
C THR A 135 21.45 -18.85 0.74
N TYR A 136 20.67 -17.79 0.87
CA TYR A 136 20.65 -16.65 -0.06
C TYR A 136 21.46 -15.44 0.45
N LEU A 137 21.53 -15.31 1.78
CA LEU A 137 22.23 -14.22 2.47
C LEU A 137 23.22 -14.81 3.50
N PRO A 138 24.40 -15.31 3.09
CA PRO A 138 25.35 -15.98 3.98
C PRO A 138 25.83 -15.11 5.16
N ARG A 139 25.76 -13.79 5.02
CA ARG A 139 26.09 -12.84 6.09
C ARG A 139 24.99 -12.65 7.13
N PHE A 140 23.82 -13.27 6.94
CA PHE A 140 22.74 -13.24 7.92
C PHE A 140 23.22 -13.88 9.23
N PRO A 141 23.00 -13.28 10.42
CA PRO A 141 23.59 -13.74 11.67
C PRO A 141 23.28 -15.21 11.96
N HIS A 142 24.28 -15.98 12.39
CA HIS A 142 24.14 -17.42 12.64
C HIS A 142 23.07 -17.78 13.68
N GLY A 143 22.81 -16.89 14.65
CA GLY A 143 21.70 -17.06 15.60
C GLY A 143 20.31 -17.05 14.98
N LEU A 144 20.18 -16.64 13.72
CA LEU A 144 18.94 -16.53 12.97
C LEU A 144 18.81 -17.60 11.87
N LYS A 145 19.63 -18.65 11.89
CA LYS A 145 19.68 -19.70 10.86
C LYS A 145 18.38 -20.47 10.65
N THR A 146 17.47 -20.43 11.61
CA THR A 146 16.16 -21.10 11.52
C THR A 146 15.12 -20.26 10.77
N VAL A 147 15.43 -19.00 10.47
CA VAL A 147 14.54 -18.13 9.70
C VAL A 147 14.52 -18.59 8.24
N THR A 148 13.34 -18.88 7.70
CA THR A 148 13.12 -19.23 6.29
C THR A 148 12.48 -18.06 5.52
N ILE A 149 12.47 -18.16 4.19
CA ILE A 149 11.73 -17.22 3.32
C ILE A 149 10.23 -17.23 3.66
N ARG A 150 9.66 -18.43 3.89
CA ARG A 150 8.26 -18.59 4.31
C ARG A 150 7.96 -17.82 5.59
N HIS A 151 8.82 -17.91 6.60
CA HIS A 151 8.66 -17.17 7.84
C HIS A 151 8.64 -15.65 7.64
N LEU A 152 9.47 -15.13 6.72
CA LEU A 152 9.47 -13.70 6.39
C LEU A 152 8.18 -13.29 5.67
N LEU A 153 7.73 -14.07 4.68
CA LEU A 153 6.51 -13.82 3.91
C LEU A 153 5.25 -13.83 4.78
N SER A 154 5.20 -14.72 5.79
CA SER A 154 4.03 -14.92 6.68
C SER A 154 4.11 -14.15 8.00
N HIS A 155 5.10 -13.29 8.18
CA HIS A 155 5.31 -12.55 9.44
C HIS A 155 5.55 -13.41 10.68
N THR A 156 6.13 -14.60 10.50
CA THR A 156 6.44 -15.53 11.58
C THR A 156 7.94 -15.70 11.81
N SER A 157 8.75 -14.80 11.25
CA SER A 157 10.21 -14.86 11.34
C SER A 157 10.78 -14.42 12.69
N GLY A 158 9.99 -13.76 13.52
CA GLY A 158 10.48 -13.09 14.73
C GLY A 158 11.20 -11.76 14.47
N VAL A 159 11.43 -11.37 13.21
CA VAL A 159 11.99 -10.06 12.87
C VAL A 159 11.01 -8.97 13.29
N GLY A 160 11.48 -8.04 14.16
CA GLY A 160 10.64 -6.97 14.70
C GLY A 160 10.19 -5.95 13.67
N HIS A 161 9.37 -5.02 14.13
CA HIS A 161 8.87 -3.87 13.37
C HIS A 161 9.34 -2.58 14.04
N TYR A 162 8.75 -1.44 13.70
CA TYR A 162 9.01 -0.17 14.39
C TYR A 162 8.70 -0.27 15.88
N LYS A 163 9.60 0.26 16.71
CA LYS A 163 9.43 0.30 18.18
C LYS A 163 8.52 1.44 18.63
N SER A 164 8.38 2.48 17.81
CA SER A 164 7.59 3.67 18.10
C SER A 164 7.20 4.42 16.83
N LYS A 165 6.29 5.42 16.97
CA LYS A 165 5.95 6.34 15.87
C LYS A 165 7.18 7.14 15.39
N LEU A 166 8.12 7.46 16.28
CA LEU A 166 9.37 8.14 15.92
C LEU A 166 10.31 7.25 15.11
N ASP A 167 10.40 5.95 15.46
CA ASP A 167 11.17 4.96 14.68
C ASP A 167 10.61 4.79 13.26
N ALA A 168 9.29 4.95 13.09
CA ALA A 168 8.64 4.93 11.79
C ALA A 168 8.86 6.20 10.95
N MET A 169 9.30 7.29 11.57
CA MET A 169 9.62 8.56 10.91
C MET A 169 11.13 8.73 10.73
N SER A 170 11.79 7.74 10.11
CA SER A 170 13.24 7.78 9.87
C SER A 170 13.62 8.88 8.89
N PHE A 171 14.71 9.59 9.22
CA PHE A 171 15.37 10.53 8.30
C PHE A 171 16.68 9.95 7.73
N SER A 172 17.10 8.77 8.21
CA SER A 172 18.31 8.10 7.75
C SER A 172 18.10 7.52 6.37
N HIS A 173 19.03 7.81 5.46
CA HIS A 173 19.03 7.23 4.12
C HIS A 173 19.98 6.02 4.07
N TYR A 174 19.55 4.99 3.34
CA TYR A 174 20.32 3.77 3.08
C TYR A 174 20.51 3.62 1.57
N ASP A 175 21.76 3.62 1.12
CA ASP A 175 22.10 3.57 -0.30
C ASP A 175 21.81 2.21 -0.96
N SER A 176 21.59 1.17 -0.15
CA SER A 176 21.32 -0.19 -0.64
C SER A 176 20.49 -1.00 0.36
N LEU A 177 19.79 -2.02 -0.13
CA LEU A 177 19.08 -2.98 0.74
C LEU A 177 20.05 -3.72 1.67
N LYS A 178 21.29 -3.93 1.23
CA LYS A 178 22.34 -4.49 2.08
C LYS A 178 22.60 -3.65 3.33
N GLN A 179 22.75 -2.33 3.20
CA GLN A 179 22.91 -1.43 4.36
C GLN A 179 21.64 -1.43 5.24
N ALA A 180 20.47 -1.39 4.62
CA ALA A 180 19.20 -1.43 5.34
C ALA A 180 19.04 -2.71 6.18
N THR A 181 19.38 -3.87 5.62
CA THR A 181 19.28 -5.16 6.34
C THR A 181 20.36 -5.30 7.41
N GLU A 182 21.55 -4.75 7.22
CA GLU A 182 22.56 -4.69 8.28
C GLU A 182 22.07 -3.93 9.52
N GLU A 183 21.31 -2.86 9.32
CA GLU A 183 20.66 -2.16 10.43
C GLU A 183 19.56 -2.98 11.10
N ILE A 184 18.78 -3.71 10.30
CA ILE A 184 17.74 -4.62 10.81
C ILE A 184 18.35 -5.76 11.63
N TYR A 185 19.46 -6.34 11.19
CA TYR A 185 20.14 -7.44 11.90
C TYR A 185 20.59 -7.06 13.31
N LYS A 186 20.98 -5.80 13.53
CA LYS A 186 21.36 -5.31 14.87
C LYS A 186 20.21 -5.34 15.88
N ARG A 187 18.97 -5.38 15.40
CA ARG A 187 17.77 -5.38 16.27
C ARG A 187 17.46 -6.76 16.86
N GLY A 188 18.01 -7.84 16.29
CA GLY A 188 17.77 -9.23 16.70
C GLY A 188 16.35 -9.70 16.38
N LEU A 189 15.99 -10.87 16.90
CA LEU A 189 14.64 -11.41 16.83
C LEU A 189 13.88 -11.12 18.14
N LEU A 190 12.59 -10.91 18.03
CA LEU A 190 11.66 -10.74 19.16
C LEU A 190 11.10 -12.10 19.66
N SER A 191 11.09 -13.12 18.77
CA SER A 191 10.72 -14.50 19.08
C SER A 191 11.51 -15.46 18.19
N PRO A 192 11.62 -16.75 18.55
CA PRO A 192 12.07 -17.78 17.61
C PRO A 192 11.20 -17.82 16.36
N ALA A 193 11.81 -18.17 15.21
CA ALA A 193 11.08 -18.28 13.94
C ALA A 193 10.05 -19.42 14.01
N GLY A 194 8.85 -19.16 13.49
CA GLY A 194 7.74 -20.10 13.44
C GLY A 194 6.87 -20.16 14.71
N GLU A 195 7.17 -19.38 15.76
CA GLU A 195 6.43 -19.47 17.02
C GLU A 195 5.34 -18.39 17.18
N GLN A 196 5.55 -17.21 16.63
CA GLN A 196 4.62 -16.09 16.80
C GLN A 196 4.40 -15.32 15.49
N PHE A 197 3.20 -14.80 15.31
CA PHE A 197 2.91 -13.80 14.28
C PHE A 197 3.39 -12.42 14.78
N ILE A 198 4.39 -11.86 14.11
CA ILE A 198 4.93 -10.52 14.38
C ILE A 198 4.99 -9.77 13.06
N TYR A 199 4.00 -8.92 12.78
CA TYR A 199 3.97 -8.12 11.56
C TYR A 199 5.25 -7.30 11.40
N SER A 200 5.92 -7.41 10.25
CA SER A 200 7.21 -6.78 10.04
C SER A 200 7.42 -6.24 8.63
N SER A 201 7.60 -4.93 8.48
CA SER A 201 8.12 -4.36 7.24
C SER A 201 9.61 -4.64 7.06
N PHE A 202 10.36 -4.82 8.16
CA PHE A 202 11.78 -5.14 8.13
C PHE A 202 12.04 -6.55 7.58
N GLY A 203 11.17 -7.51 7.88
CA GLY A 203 11.23 -8.84 7.27
C GLY A 203 11.10 -8.78 5.73
N TYR A 204 10.28 -7.87 5.22
CA TYR A 204 10.14 -7.66 3.79
C TYR A 204 11.34 -6.94 3.17
N THR A 205 12.06 -6.11 3.92
CA THR A 205 13.34 -5.56 3.47
C THR A 205 14.37 -6.67 3.24
N VAL A 206 14.39 -7.66 4.14
CA VAL A 206 15.24 -8.86 3.98
C VAL A 206 14.85 -9.65 2.72
N LEU A 207 13.54 -9.83 2.43
CA LEU A 207 13.07 -10.47 1.19
C LEU A 207 13.54 -9.69 -0.06
N GLY A 208 13.52 -8.36 -0.03
CA GLY A 208 14.04 -7.54 -1.11
C GLY A 208 15.52 -7.80 -1.36
N GLU A 209 16.33 -7.94 -0.31
CA GLU A 209 17.74 -8.29 -0.45
C GLU A 209 17.94 -9.70 -1.01
N VAL A 210 17.06 -10.66 -0.66
CA VAL A 210 17.09 -11.99 -1.29
C VAL A 210 16.86 -11.89 -2.79
N ILE A 211 15.89 -11.08 -3.24
CA ILE A 211 15.67 -10.85 -4.66
C ILE A 211 16.93 -10.33 -5.33
N GLU A 212 17.58 -9.30 -4.78
CA GLU A 212 18.84 -8.76 -5.31
C GLU A 212 19.98 -9.80 -5.31
N SER A 213 20.10 -10.57 -4.23
CA SER A 213 21.13 -11.60 -4.10
C SER A 213 21.00 -12.72 -5.13
N VAL A 214 19.76 -13.16 -5.40
CA VAL A 214 19.47 -14.28 -6.34
C VAL A 214 19.52 -13.81 -7.78
N THR A 215 19.01 -12.62 -8.08
CA THR A 215 18.85 -12.14 -9.47
C THR A 215 20.03 -11.32 -9.97
N LYS A 216 20.83 -10.75 -9.08
CA LYS A 216 21.88 -9.75 -9.38
C LYS A 216 21.34 -8.47 -10.01
N GLN A 217 20.03 -8.23 -9.91
CA GLN A 217 19.36 -7.00 -10.29
C GLN A 217 19.00 -6.22 -9.03
N SER A 218 18.85 -4.89 -9.12
CA SER A 218 18.27 -4.13 -8.01
C SER A 218 16.81 -4.52 -7.81
N PHE A 219 16.32 -4.40 -6.58
CA PHE A 219 14.91 -4.67 -6.24
C PHE A 219 13.95 -3.90 -7.15
N GLU A 220 14.21 -2.61 -7.38
CA GLU A 220 13.39 -1.78 -8.28
C GLU A 220 13.41 -2.29 -9.72
N ALA A 221 14.58 -2.64 -10.27
CA ALA A 221 14.70 -3.15 -11.63
C ALA A 221 13.93 -4.46 -11.80
N TYR A 222 13.99 -5.36 -10.81
CA TYR A 222 13.22 -6.59 -10.82
C TYR A 222 11.71 -6.33 -10.83
N LEU A 223 11.22 -5.46 -9.92
CA LEU A 223 9.78 -5.12 -9.89
C LEU A 223 9.35 -4.45 -11.20
N GLN A 224 10.17 -3.56 -11.75
CA GLN A 224 9.87 -2.88 -13.02
C GLN A 224 9.70 -3.88 -14.16
N GLU A 225 10.63 -4.81 -14.32
CA GLU A 225 10.63 -5.76 -15.44
C GLU A 225 9.58 -6.87 -15.30
N TYR A 226 9.46 -7.44 -14.09
CA TYR A 226 8.70 -8.68 -13.90
C TYR A 226 7.31 -8.47 -13.29
N ILE A 227 7.02 -7.27 -12.77
CA ILE A 227 5.72 -6.96 -12.16
C ILE A 227 5.08 -5.75 -12.82
N TRP A 228 5.70 -4.56 -12.72
CA TRP A 228 5.03 -3.32 -13.10
C TRP A 228 4.77 -3.25 -14.60
N GLN A 229 5.77 -3.54 -15.45
CA GLN A 229 5.57 -3.57 -16.91
C GLN A 229 4.58 -4.65 -17.34
N LYS A 230 4.64 -5.85 -16.72
CA LYS A 230 3.72 -6.95 -17.05
C LYS A 230 2.27 -6.67 -16.65
N ALA A 231 2.08 -5.87 -15.61
CA ALA A 231 0.77 -5.45 -15.13
C ALA A 231 0.28 -4.12 -15.75
N GLY A 232 1.09 -3.42 -16.55
CA GLY A 232 0.73 -2.10 -17.09
C GLY A 232 0.66 -1.00 -16.02
N MET A 233 1.61 -1.01 -15.07
CA MET A 233 1.69 -0.05 -13.95
C MET A 233 2.66 1.08 -14.26
N ASP A 234 2.32 1.92 -15.23
CA ASP A 234 3.23 2.93 -15.81
C ASP A 234 3.55 4.10 -14.86
N ASN A 235 2.74 4.30 -13.81
CA ASN A 235 2.89 5.38 -12.83
C ASN A 235 3.38 4.87 -11.46
N THR A 236 4.00 3.69 -11.45
CA THR A 236 4.47 3.02 -10.23
C THR A 236 6.00 3.03 -10.17
N SER A 237 6.55 3.35 -9.00
CA SER A 237 8.00 3.35 -8.75
C SER A 237 8.31 3.29 -7.26
N LEU A 238 9.58 3.08 -6.89
CA LEU A 238 10.00 3.36 -5.53
C LEU A 238 9.92 4.86 -5.24
N GLU A 239 9.52 5.21 -4.02
CA GLU A 239 9.51 6.60 -3.58
C GLU A 239 10.93 7.07 -3.26
N LYS A 240 11.54 7.76 -4.22
CA LYS A 240 12.81 8.46 -4.05
C LYS A 240 12.56 9.96 -3.88
N SER A 241 13.63 10.70 -3.60
CA SER A 241 13.58 12.16 -3.43
C SER A 241 13.18 12.93 -4.71
N GLN A 242 13.04 12.26 -5.85
CA GLN A 242 12.64 12.89 -7.11
C GLN A 242 11.21 13.44 -7.05
N ILE A 243 11.05 14.68 -7.53
CA ILE A 243 9.74 15.33 -7.64
C ILE A 243 9.05 14.80 -8.90
N LEU A 244 7.97 14.04 -8.73
CA LEU A 244 7.09 13.65 -9.82
C LEU A 244 5.99 14.71 -10.00
N GLN A 245 5.66 15.04 -11.25
CA GLN A 245 4.69 16.10 -11.56
C GLN A 245 3.31 15.87 -10.95
N ASN A 246 2.81 14.63 -10.94
CA ASN A 246 1.47 14.29 -10.47
C ASN A 246 1.47 13.67 -9.05
N LYS A 247 2.53 13.90 -8.26
CA LYS A 247 2.62 13.34 -6.91
C LYS A 247 1.85 14.20 -5.91
N SER A 248 1.02 13.55 -5.08
CA SER A 248 0.32 14.22 -4.00
C SER A 248 1.28 14.70 -2.90
N ARG A 249 0.90 15.77 -2.23
CA ARG A 249 1.43 16.10 -0.91
C ARG A 249 0.81 15.16 0.13
N LEU A 250 1.55 14.93 1.20
CA LEU A 250 1.20 13.96 2.23
C LEU A 250 0.76 14.66 3.51
N TYR A 251 -0.29 14.16 4.16
CA TYR A 251 -0.91 14.79 5.31
C TYR A 251 -1.17 13.78 6.43
N ILE A 252 -1.37 14.30 7.63
CA ILE A 252 -1.79 13.51 8.80
C ILE A 252 -3.07 14.16 9.32
N LYS A 253 -4.11 13.37 9.57
CA LYS A 253 -5.32 13.82 10.26
C LYS A 253 -5.05 13.76 11.77
N VAL A 254 -5.08 14.93 12.43
CA VAL A 254 -4.93 15.07 13.88
C VAL A 254 -6.17 15.78 14.36
N ASP A 255 -6.94 15.11 15.16
CA ASP A 255 -8.31 15.49 15.51
C ASP A 255 -9.07 15.92 14.26
N ASP A 256 -9.76 16.56 13.82
CA ASP A 256 -10.39 16.82 12.51
C ASP A 256 -9.59 17.74 11.57
N ILE A 257 -8.30 17.94 11.86
CA ILE A 257 -7.44 18.83 11.07
C ILE A 257 -6.41 18.03 10.26
N PHE A 258 -6.29 18.34 8.98
CA PHE A 258 -5.22 17.81 8.13
C PHE A 258 -3.99 18.72 8.17
N VAL A 259 -2.91 18.22 8.77
CA VAL A 259 -1.60 18.86 8.80
C VAL A 259 -0.64 18.18 7.85
N ARG A 260 0.34 18.92 7.32
CA ARG A 260 1.35 18.33 6.43
C ARG A 260 2.15 17.25 7.16
N SER A 261 2.30 16.09 6.51
CA SER A 261 3.16 15.02 7.02
C SER A 261 4.62 15.47 7.02
N PRO A 262 5.41 15.20 8.07
CA PRO A 262 6.84 15.39 8.03
C PRO A 262 7.46 14.49 6.95
N TYR A 263 8.65 14.89 6.47
CA TYR A 263 9.44 14.04 5.60
C TYR A 263 9.78 12.72 6.29
N THR A 264 9.80 11.65 5.54
CA THR A 264 10.22 10.32 6.01
C THR A 264 10.98 9.65 4.87
N ASP A 265 12.20 9.20 5.12
CA ASP A 265 12.96 8.38 4.18
C ASP A 265 12.48 6.93 4.25
N LEU A 266 12.18 6.34 3.12
CA LEU A 266 11.65 4.97 3.01
C LEU A 266 12.69 3.94 2.60
N SER A 267 13.97 4.32 2.43
CA SER A 267 15.04 3.43 1.95
C SER A 267 15.26 2.22 2.85
N LEU A 268 15.01 2.35 4.16
CA LEU A 268 15.04 1.22 5.09
C LEU A 268 13.99 0.15 4.76
N ILE A 269 12.86 0.53 4.14
CA ILE A 269 11.69 -0.35 3.99
C ILE A 269 11.15 -0.37 2.56
N TYR A 270 11.93 -0.04 1.55
CA TYR A 270 11.45 -0.07 0.17
C TYR A 270 10.64 -1.33 -0.17
N PRO A 271 11.11 -2.57 0.15
CA PRO A 271 10.34 -3.78 -0.16
C PRO A 271 9.10 -4.00 0.72
N GLY A 272 9.05 -3.37 1.89
CA GLY A 272 7.93 -3.50 2.84
C GLY A 272 6.90 -2.38 2.76
N GLY A 273 7.21 -1.26 2.08
CA GLY A 273 6.30 -0.09 2.12
C GLY A 273 6.78 1.14 1.36
N GLY A 274 7.76 1.03 0.49
CA GLY A 274 8.37 2.19 -0.16
C GLY A 274 7.95 2.43 -1.61
N VAL A 275 6.87 1.80 -2.09
CA VAL A 275 6.30 2.04 -3.42
C VAL A 275 5.30 3.18 -3.39
N GLN A 276 5.27 3.96 -4.47
CA GLN A 276 4.25 4.94 -4.80
C GLN A 276 3.56 4.55 -6.12
N SER A 277 2.26 4.81 -6.23
CA SER A 277 1.44 4.35 -7.35
C SER A 277 0.17 5.18 -7.50
N THR A 278 -0.67 4.83 -8.46
CA THR A 278 -2.04 5.34 -8.63
C THR A 278 -3.07 4.25 -8.30
N ALA A 279 -4.33 4.66 -8.11
CA ALA A 279 -5.40 3.68 -7.95
C ALA A 279 -5.53 2.81 -9.22
N GLN A 280 -5.40 3.39 -10.41
CA GLN A 280 -5.49 2.64 -11.66
C GLN A 280 -4.39 1.57 -11.78
N ASP A 281 -3.13 1.91 -11.46
CA ASP A 281 -2.03 0.95 -11.53
C ASP A 281 -2.24 -0.22 -10.55
N LEU A 282 -2.81 0.04 -9.37
CA LEU A 282 -3.15 -1.04 -8.43
C LEU A 282 -4.29 -1.92 -8.95
N LEU A 283 -5.29 -1.36 -9.64
CA LEU A 283 -6.31 -2.15 -10.32
C LEU A 283 -5.70 -3.04 -11.41
N ASN A 284 -4.76 -2.50 -12.18
CA ASN A 284 -4.02 -3.24 -13.19
C ASN A 284 -3.18 -4.39 -12.57
N PHE A 285 -2.56 -4.13 -11.41
CA PHE A 285 -1.84 -5.15 -10.65
C PHE A 285 -2.75 -6.30 -10.22
N GLY A 286 -3.91 -5.98 -9.66
CA GLY A 286 -4.90 -6.99 -9.27
C GLY A 286 -5.44 -7.78 -10.46
N ASN A 287 -5.68 -7.11 -11.60
CA ASN A 287 -6.07 -7.78 -12.83
C ASN A 287 -5.00 -8.76 -13.32
N ALA A 288 -3.75 -8.34 -13.32
CA ALA A 288 -2.64 -9.22 -13.73
C ALA A 288 -2.50 -10.46 -12.83
N ILE A 289 -2.90 -10.37 -11.54
CA ILE A 289 -2.99 -11.52 -10.63
C ILE A 289 -4.16 -12.43 -11.03
N LEU A 290 -5.36 -11.87 -11.25
CA LEU A 290 -6.55 -12.64 -11.66
C LEU A 290 -6.31 -13.39 -12.99
N GLU A 291 -5.59 -12.79 -13.91
CA GLU A 291 -5.23 -13.39 -15.21
C GLU A 291 -4.02 -14.35 -15.13
N ASN A 292 -3.48 -14.61 -13.94
CA ASN A 292 -2.28 -15.44 -13.72
C ASN A 292 -1.04 -14.99 -14.54
N LYS A 293 -0.94 -13.69 -14.85
CA LYS A 293 0.20 -13.11 -15.59
C LYS A 293 1.46 -12.97 -14.74
N LEU A 294 1.31 -12.88 -13.42
CA LEU A 294 2.42 -12.62 -12.50
C LEU A 294 2.90 -13.88 -11.80
N VAL A 295 2.00 -14.75 -11.37
CA VAL A 295 2.26 -16.06 -10.79
C VAL A 295 1.18 -17.04 -11.27
N SER A 296 1.46 -18.34 -11.24
CA SER A 296 0.47 -19.37 -11.58
C SER A 296 -0.66 -19.42 -10.54
N LYS A 297 -1.82 -19.93 -10.96
CA LYS A 297 -2.94 -20.16 -10.04
C LYS A 297 -2.54 -21.02 -8.85
N SER A 298 -1.77 -22.09 -9.07
CA SER A 298 -1.32 -22.97 -7.98
C SER A 298 -0.42 -22.26 -6.98
N THR A 299 0.40 -21.32 -7.43
CA THR A 299 1.23 -20.49 -6.55
C THR A 299 0.37 -19.47 -5.80
N LEU A 300 -0.61 -18.85 -6.45
CA LEU A 300 -1.54 -17.95 -5.76
C LEU A 300 -2.36 -18.71 -4.71
N ASP A 301 -2.83 -19.91 -5.01
CA ASP A 301 -3.52 -20.78 -4.04
C ASP A 301 -2.63 -21.10 -2.83
N MET A 302 -1.34 -21.37 -3.05
CA MET A 302 -0.35 -21.55 -1.96
C MET A 302 -0.16 -20.27 -1.16
N MET A 303 -0.06 -19.10 -1.80
CA MET A 303 0.13 -17.81 -1.12
C MET A 303 -1.07 -17.46 -0.24
N THR A 304 -2.25 -17.94 -0.58
CA THR A 304 -3.51 -17.63 0.10
C THR A 304 -4.04 -18.78 0.97
N ASP A 305 -3.25 -19.83 1.14
CA ASP A 305 -3.58 -20.93 2.06
C ASP A 305 -3.18 -20.55 3.49
N VAL A 306 -4.18 -20.30 4.32
CA VAL A 306 -4.01 -19.89 5.73
C VAL A 306 -4.34 -20.99 6.75
N ARG A 307 -4.59 -22.22 6.29
CA ARG A 307 -4.97 -23.33 7.17
C ARG A 307 -3.96 -23.63 8.27
N ASN A 308 -2.68 -23.39 8.00
CA ASN A 308 -1.58 -23.59 8.93
C ASN A 308 -0.87 -22.27 9.29
N SER A 309 -1.49 -21.12 9.02
CA SER A 309 -0.90 -19.84 9.41
C SER A 309 -1.07 -19.62 10.91
N LEU A 310 -0.06 -19.02 11.54
CA LEU A 310 -0.24 -18.46 12.87
C LEU A 310 -1.20 -17.29 12.76
N ALA A 311 -2.29 -17.33 13.51
CA ALA A 311 -3.27 -16.27 13.50
C ALA A 311 -2.65 -14.98 14.09
N PRO A 312 -2.91 -13.80 13.51
CA PRO A 312 -2.65 -12.53 14.19
C PRO A 312 -3.46 -12.46 15.49
N GLU A 313 -3.00 -11.64 16.43
CA GLU A 313 -3.76 -11.37 17.66
C GLU A 313 -5.16 -10.82 17.31
N VAL A 314 -6.11 -11.07 18.18
CA VAL A 314 -7.56 -10.88 18.03
C VAL A 314 -7.94 -9.65 17.17
N GLY A 315 -8.63 -9.88 16.07
CA GLY A 315 -9.31 -8.85 15.27
C GLY A 315 -8.75 -8.59 13.87
N ASP A 316 -7.64 -9.20 13.49
CA ASP A 316 -7.10 -9.13 12.13
C ASP A 316 -7.40 -10.42 11.35
N ASP A 317 -7.59 -10.30 10.03
CA ASP A 317 -7.80 -11.45 9.15
C ASP A 317 -6.54 -12.35 9.12
N PRO A 318 -6.67 -13.69 8.97
CA PRO A 318 -5.54 -14.59 8.78
C PRO A 318 -4.59 -14.12 7.70
N TYR A 319 -3.28 -14.37 7.85
CA TYR A 319 -2.26 -13.89 6.93
C TYR A 319 -1.51 -15.06 6.25
N GLY A 320 -1.51 -15.06 4.93
CA GLY A 320 -0.79 -16.01 4.10
C GLY A 320 0.62 -15.51 3.73
N LEU A 321 1.06 -15.81 2.51
CA LEU A 321 2.37 -15.35 2.01
C LEU A 321 2.20 -13.99 1.31
N GLY A 322 2.20 -12.91 2.09
CA GLY A 322 2.07 -11.55 1.60
C GLY A 322 0.66 -10.98 1.54
N TRP A 323 -0.35 -11.69 2.00
CA TRP A 323 -1.75 -11.32 1.91
C TRP A 323 -2.51 -11.59 3.21
N SER A 324 -3.38 -10.66 3.60
CA SER A 324 -4.50 -10.97 4.49
C SER A 324 -5.54 -11.74 3.69
N VAL A 325 -6.13 -12.79 4.27
CA VAL A 325 -7.08 -13.69 3.60
C VAL A 325 -8.35 -13.76 4.42
N LEU A 326 -9.48 -13.45 3.80
CA LEU A 326 -10.81 -13.52 4.40
C LEU A 326 -11.70 -14.44 3.58
N GLU A 327 -12.36 -15.39 4.22
CA GLU A 327 -13.47 -16.16 3.63
C GLU A 327 -14.79 -15.48 3.99
N HIS A 328 -15.43 -14.85 2.98
CA HIS A 328 -16.68 -14.12 3.18
C HIS A 328 -17.87 -14.95 2.68
N PRO A 329 -18.97 -15.08 3.45
CA PRO A 329 -20.10 -15.94 3.08
C PRO A 329 -20.75 -15.62 1.72
N GLU A 330 -20.80 -14.34 1.35
CA GLU A 330 -21.43 -13.86 0.11
C GLU A 330 -20.43 -13.69 -1.04
N TYR A 331 -19.22 -13.25 -0.72
CA TYR A 331 -18.24 -12.85 -1.73
C TYR A 331 -17.15 -13.90 -1.99
N GLY A 332 -17.11 -14.99 -1.19
CA GLY A 332 -16.08 -16.01 -1.28
C GLY A 332 -14.75 -15.54 -0.74
N LYS A 333 -13.65 -16.02 -1.31
CA LYS A 333 -12.30 -15.69 -0.87
C LYS A 333 -11.91 -14.27 -1.30
N ILE A 334 -11.55 -13.46 -0.31
CA ILE A 334 -11.03 -12.10 -0.50
C ILE A 334 -9.59 -12.08 -0.02
N ILE A 335 -8.67 -11.68 -0.88
CA ILE A 335 -7.29 -11.37 -0.48
C ILE A 335 -7.08 -9.87 -0.45
N SER A 336 -6.33 -9.40 0.51
CA SER A 336 -6.22 -7.96 0.72
C SER A 336 -4.88 -7.54 1.32
N HIS A 337 -4.58 -6.26 1.20
CA HIS A 337 -3.58 -5.62 2.02
C HIS A 337 -3.95 -4.16 2.29
N SER A 338 -3.87 -3.75 3.55
CA SER A 338 -3.97 -2.33 3.92
C SER A 338 -2.61 -1.65 3.82
N GLY A 339 -2.61 -0.34 3.58
CA GLY A 339 -1.42 0.49 3.61
C GLY A 339 -1.61 1.68 4.56
N ALA A 340 -0.69 1.86 5.50
CA ALA A 340 -0.69 2.99 6.40
C ALA A 340 0.74 3.41 6.75
N GLN A 341 1.06 4.67 6.51
CA GLN A 341 2.32 5.32 6.85
C GLN A 341 2.06 6.81 7.06
N PRO A 342 3.00 7.57 7.67
CA PRO A 342 2.88 9.02 7.69
C PRO A 342 2.58 9.57 6.29
N GLY A 343 1.40 10.19 6.14
CA GLY A 343 0.95 10.79 4.91
C GLY A 343 0.09 9.93 3.98
N VAL A 344 -0.27 8.70 4.36
CA VAL A 344 -1.12 7.84 3.53
C VAL A 344 -1.96 6.87 4.34
N SER A 345 -3.15 6.59 3.83
CA SER A 345 -3.96 5.43 4.16
C SER A 345 -4.46 4.79 2.85
N GLY A 346 -4.40 3.48 2.73
CA GLY A 346 -4.84 2.75 1.54
C GLY A 346 -5.43 1.39 1.88
N GLN A 347 -6.27 0.90 0.99
CA GLN A 347 -6.81 -0.45 1.02
C GLN A 347 -6.83 -1.03 -0.39
N PHE A 348 -6.39 -2.27 -0.51
CA PHE A 348 -6.39 -3.04 -1.75
C PHE A 348 -7.05 -4.39 -1.51
N LEU A 349 -8.00 -4.77 -2.36
CA LEU A 349 -8.84 -5.96 -2.23
C LEU A 349 -8.89 -6.69 -3.57
N ILE A 350 -8.84 -8.01 -3.55
CA ILE A 350 -9.17 -8.87 -4.69
C ILE A 350 -10.22 -9.88 -4.22
N PHE A 351 -11.39 -9.84 -4.81
CA PHE A 351 -12.48 -10.79 -4.62
C PHE A 351 -12.28 -11.92 -5.64
N LEU A 352 -11.54 -12.96 -5.25
CA LEU A 352 -11.07 -14.00 -6.18
C LEU A 352 -12.22 -14.71 -6.90
N ASP A 353 -13.25 -15.13 -6.15
CA ASP A 353 -14.41 -15.86 -6.69
C ASP A 353 -15.36 -14.96 -7.50
N LYS A 354 -15.23 -13.65 -7.36
CA LYS A 354 -16.03 -12.67 -8.11
C LYS A 354 -15.22 -12.01 -9.23
N GLU A 355 -13.92 -12.30 -9.33
CA GLU A 355 -13.01 -11.69 -10.30
C GLU A 355 -13.08 -10.15 -10.32
N VAL A 356 -13.10 -9.55 -9.12
CA VAL A 356 -13.17 -8.10 -8.93
C VAL A 356 -11.96 -7.65 -8.11
N VAL A 357 -11.35 -6.56 -8.52
CA VAL A 357 -10.32 -5.84 -7.78
C VAL A 357 -10.92 -4.52 -7.29
N ALA A 358 -10.60 -4.11 -6.07
CA ALA A 358 -11.01 -2.81 -5.56
C ALA A 358 -9.88 -2.13 -4.80
N VAL A 359 -9.84 -0.80 -4.85
CA VAL A 359 -8.82 0.01 -4.23
C VAL A 359 -9.38 1.33 -3.71
N ALA A 360 -8.82 1.81 -2.62
CA ALA A 360 -8.94 3.21 -2.19
C ALA A 360 -7.60 3.70 -1.63
N LEU A 361 -7.18 4.89 -2.07
CA LEU A 361 -5.92 5.54 -1.68
C LEU A 361 -6.19 6.98 -1.25
N SER A 362 -5.83 7.34 -0.02
CA SER A 362 -5.87 8.72 0.48
C SER A 362 -4.46 9.22 0.75
N ASN A 363 -4.19 10.49 0.44
CA ASN A 363 -2.94 11.17 0.78
C ASN A 363 -2.87 11.65 2.23
N ALA A 364 -3.66 11.05 3.12
CA ALA A 364 -3.65 11.37 4.54
C ALA A 364 -3.56 10.11 5.41
N PHE A 365 -2.70 10.15 6.44
CA PHE A 365 -2.69 9.16 7.51
C PHE A 365 -3.82 9.47 8.51
N GLY A 366 -4.42 8.42 9.07
CA GLY A 366 -5.53 8.55 10.03
C GLY A 366 -6.92 8.30 9.42
N THR A 367 -6.99 7.93 8.14
CA THR A 367 -8.24 7.65 7.40
C THR A 367 -8.42 6.14 7.09
N LYS A 368 -7.74 5.25 7.87
CA LYS A 368 -7.70 3.80 7.58
C LYS A 368 -9.09 3.16 7.48
N ASN A 369 -9.99 3.47 8.40
CA ASN A 369 -11.33 2.87 8.40
C ASN A 369 -12.16 3.37 7.21
N SER A 370 -12.05 4.65 6.89
CA SER A 370 -12.78 5.25 5.76
C SER A 370 -12.29 4.70 4.41
N VAL A 371 -10.96 4.52 4.20
CA VAL A 371 -10.46 3.89 2.96
C VAL A 371 -10.84 2.42 2.86
N ARG A 372 -10.89 1.67 3.99
CA ARG A 372 -11.34 0.28 3.99
C ARG A 372 -12.81 0.19 3.55
N SER A 373 -13.68 0.99 4.15
CA SER A 373 -15.10 1.03 3.80
C SER A 373 -15.31 1.45 2.34
N LEU A 374 -14.58 2.46 1.87
CA LEU A 374 -14.69 2.93 0.50
C LEU A 374 -14.24 1.86 -0.51
N ALA A 375 -13.13 1.16 -0.24
CA ALA A 375 -12.66 0.06 -1.10
C ALA A 375 -13.67 -1.10 -1.15
N LEU A 376 -14.29 -1.45 -0.02
CA LEU A 376 -15.35 -2.47 0.01
C LEU A 376 -16.55 -2.05 -0.84
N ILE A 377 -17.02 -0.80 -0.71
CA ILE A 377 -18.15 -0.29 -1.53
C ILE A 377 -17.79 -0.32 -3.02
N MET A 378 -16.56 0.07 -3.39
CA MET A 378 -16.11 -0.03 -4.79
C MET A 378 -16.09 -1.48 -5.28
N GLY A 379 -15.65 -2.42 -4.45
CA GLY A 379 -15.71 -3.85 -4.76
C GLY A 379 -17.13 -4.34 -4.98
N GLU A 380 -18.06 -3.97 -4.11
CA GLU A 380 -19.49 -4.29 -4.28
C GLU A 380 -20.08 -3.72 -5.57
N LEU A 381 -19.68 -2.49 -5.94
CA LEU A 381 -20.11 -1.89 -7.21
C LEU A 381 -19.60 -2.73 -8.39
N GLY A 382 -18.34 -3.16 -8.36
CA GLY A 382 -17.74 -4.03 -9.38
C GLY A 382 -18.42 -5.40 -9.46
N ILE A 383 -18.82 -6.00 -8.33
CA ILE A 383 -19.55 -7.26 -8.28
C ILE A 383 -20.96 -7.08 -8.89
N LYS A 384 -21.69 -6.04 -8.50
CA LYS A 384 -23.07 -5.77 -8.96
C LYS A 384 -23.13 -5.36 -10.43
N ALA A 385 -22.07 -4.79 -10.96
CA ALA A 385 -21.95 -4.36 -12.36
C ALA A 385 -22.22 -5.48 -13.39
N HIS A 386 -22.08 -6.73 -12.99
CA HIS A 386 -22.30 -7.91 -13.85
C HIS A 386 -23.74 -8.44 -13.79
N TYR A 387 -24.42 -8.34 -12.64
CA TYR A 387 -25.73 -8.97 -12.43
C TYR A 387 -26.90 -8.26 -13.14
N GLU A 388 -26.75 -7.01 -13.54
CA GLU A 388 -27.79 -6.28 -14.29
C GLU A 388 -27.74 -6.57 -15.81
N SER A 389 -26.78 -7.38 -16.28
CA SER A 389 -26.63 -7.73 -17.70
C SER A 389 -27.33 -9.03 -18.12
N GLU A 390 -27.81 -9.87 -17.20
CA GLU A 390 -28.64 -11.02 -17.54
C GLU A 390 -30.12 -10.61 -17.61
N PRO A 391 -30.79 -10.78 -18.77
CA PRO A 391 -32.23 -10.58 -18.85
C PRO A 391 -32.91 -11.66 -17.99
N ARG A 392 -33.78 -11.22 -17.08
CA ARG A 392 -34.68 -12.10 -16.34
C ARG A 392 -35.65 -12.78 -17.26
#